data_b4a7c9479903cf77327aa1a02b3cc712
#
_entry.id   b4a7c9479903cf77327aa1a02b3cc712
#
_cell.length_a   1.000
_cell.length_b   1.000
_cell.length_c   1.000
_cell.angle_alpha   90.00
_cell.angle_beta   90.00
_cell.angle_gamma   90.00
#
_symmetry.space_group_name_H-M   'P 1'
#
loop_
_entity.id
_entity.type
_entity.pdbx_description
1 polymer ?
#
loop_
_entity_poly.entity_id
_entity_poly.type
_entity_poly.pdbx_seq_one_letter_code
_entity_poly.pdbx_strand_id
1 'polypeptide(L)'
;MKSARILTAIVLPVLLAACGGNKDNADPPAELTAIEYNVPLQLNWALETLAEKNRASYRLRPLILGNSVYSIDTGGTIVRIDLEKGRKLWKFDTELTPITGLAGNGQIFIATSRDGDIVAYRESDEELELVWKTRIVSEIRATPVIDNDQLFVRSVDGKLRSLALVDGNEQWVVSRRVPALSLTGNSEPLVYGELVFAGFDDGKLIAYDRANGKIRWESTISVPGGRTEIERLVDVDGNFLIRDGVIYVASFQGRLAAIQAVSGDLLWSREFSTYQSIAIDDDALYLSADNSHLWSIDRRTGTAFWKQDVLHARKITAPAIFGSNLVVADLDGYLHWFSKGEGTLLGRIRTSYTRNYVQPVTWQNSVITLDRQGLLASVSQRQ
;
A
#
# COMPACT_ATOMS: atom_id res chain seq x y z
N MET A 1 44.15 -75.69 -33.60
CA MET A 1 44.09 -74.26 -33.97
C MET A 1 42.62 -73.87 -33.85
N LYS A 2 42.21 -73.24 -32.77
CA LYS A 2 40.85 -72.74 -32.50
C LYS A 2 40.89 -71.26 -32.37
N SER A 3 40.30 -70.57 -33.30
CA SER A 3 40.21 -69.09 -33.33
C SER A 3 39.14 -68.65 -32.37
N ALA A 4 39.50 -67.82 -31.34
CA ALA A 4 38.56 -67.15 -30.46
C ALA A 4 38.13 -65.82 -31.07
N ARG A 5 36.82 -65.63 -31.30
CA ARG A 5 36.19 -64.39 -31.72
C ARG A 5 35.86 -63.63 -30.48
N ILE A 6 36.49 -62.44 -30.29
CA ILE A 6 36.14 -61.49 -29.27
C ILE A 6 35.00 -60.61 -29.76
N LEU A 7 33.83 -60.68 -29.07
CA LEU A 7 32.69 -59.81 -29.32
C LEU A 7 32.84 -58.56 -28.47
N THR A 8 33.15 -57.43 -29.09
CA THR A 8 33.21 -56.14 -28.42
C THR A 8 31.78 -55.54 -28.31
N ALA A 9 31.23 -55.54 -27.13
CA ALA A 9 29.95 -54.90 -26.87
C ALA A 9 30.18 -53.36 -26.68
N ILE A 10 29.63 -52.58 -27.60
CA ILE A 10 29.61 -51.11 -27.51
C ILE A 10 28.41 -50.73 -26.59
N VAL A 11 28.71 -50.30 -25.38
CA VAL A 11 27.70 -49.71 -24.48
C VAL A 11 27.59 -48.22 -24.81
N LEU A 12 26.47 -47.84 -25.42
CA LEU A 12 26.13 -46.45 -25.73
C LEU A 12 25.54 -45.80 -24.44
N PRO A 13 26.15 -44.76 -23.87
CA PRO A 13 25.53 -44.06 -22.74
C PRO A 13 24.39 -43.19 -23.27
N VAL A 14 23.15 -43.54 -22.92
CA VAL A 14 21.98 -42.68 -23.10
C VAL A 14 22.07 -41.54 -22.08
N LEU A 15 22.50 -40.37 -22.52
CA LEU A 15 22.41 -39.12 -21.75
C LEU A 15 20.92 -38.74 -21.68
N LEU A 16 20.28 -39.04 -20.56
CA LEU A 16 19.00 -38.46 -20.17
C LEU A 16 19.25 -37.01 -19.82
N ALA A 17 19.08 -36.10 -20.77
CA ALA A 17 18.92 -34.68 -20.51
C ALA A 17 17.57 -34.46 -19.80
N ALA A 18 17.58 -34.56 -18.47
CA ALA A 18 16.46 -34.07 -17.67
C ALA A 18 16.50 -32.55 -17.71
N CYS A 19 15.85 -31.92 -18.70
CA CYS A 19 15.43 -30.54 -18.62
C CYS A 19 14.37 -30.41 -17.51
N GLY A 20 14.82 -30.31 -16.28
CA GLY A 20 14.04 -29.80 -15.18
C GLY A 20 13.89 -28.29 -15.34
N GLY A 21 13.03 -27.85 -16.26
CA GLY A 21 12.55 -26.49 -16.25
C GLY A 21 11.73 -26.31 -14.99
N ASN A 22 12.22 -25.55 -14.03
CA ASN A 22 11.37 -24.91 -13.04
C ASN A 22 10.34 -24.10 -13.83
N LYS A 23 9.19 -24.68 -14.10
CA LYS A 23 8.01 -23.92 -14.50
C LYS A 23 7.62 -23.16 -13.24
N ASP A 24 8.05 -21.90 -13.18
CA ASP A 24 7.43 -20.93 -12.29
C ASP A 24 5.95 -20.98 -12.63
N ASN A 25 5.14 -21.49 -11.70
CA ASN A 25 3.67 -21.57 -11.86
C ASN A 25 3.02 -20.18 -11.79
N ALA A 26 3.81 -19.10 -11.80
CA ALA A 26 3.33 -17.75 -11.82
C ALA A 26 2.84 -17.39 -13.22
N ASP A 27 1.64 -16.86 -13.28
CA ASP A 27 1.04 -16.33 -14.50
C ASP A 27 1.93 -15.20 -15.06
N PRO A 28 2.40 -15.28 -16.33
CA PRO A 28 3.33 -14.32 -16.88
C PRO A 28 2.67 -12.93 -17.01
N PRO A 29 3.43 -11.84 -16.76
CA PRO A 29 2.90 -10.49 -16.94
C PRO A 29 2.51 -10.24 -18.41
N ALA A 30 1.36 -9.58 -18.61
CA ALA A 30 0.91 -9.19 -19.94
C ALA A 30 1.98 -8.32 -20.64
N GLU A 31 2.17 -8.55 -21.93
CA GLU A 31 3.02 -7.71 -22.77
C GLU A 31 2.42 -6.31 -22.92
N LEU A 32 3.29 -5.29 -22.94
CA LEU A 32 2.85 -3.91 -23.11
C LEU A 32 2.51 -3.65 -24.57
N THR A 33 1.22 -3.54 -24.87
CA THR A 33 0.72 -3.25 -26.21
C THR A 33 0.90 -1.76 -26.60
N ALA A 34 0.79 -1.47 -27.90
CA ALA A 34 0.70 -0.08 -28.38
C ALA A 34 -0.54 0.61 -27.80
N ILE A 35 -0.46 1.91 -27.59
CA ILE A 35 -1.55 2.73 -27.07
C ILE A 35 -2.17 3.48 -28.23
N GLU A 36 -3.48 3.32 -28.43
CA GLU A 36 -4.22 3.95 -29.51
C GLU A 36 -4.36 5.47 -29.32
N TYR A 37 -4.65 5.88 -28.06
CA TYR A 37 -4.77 7.29 -27.68
C TYR A 37 -3.60 7.64 -26.76
N ASN A 38 -2.62 8.37 -27.28
CA ASN A 38 -1.42 8.70 -26.48
C ASN A 38 -1.55 10.09 -25.89
N VAL A 39 -1.94 10.15 -24.63
CA VAL A 39 -1.90 11.39 -23.84
C VAL A 39 -0.44 11.80 -23.65
N PRO A 40 -0.06 13.05 -24.01
CA PRO A 40 1.31 13.49 -23.85
C PRO A 40 1.69 13.59 -22.37
N LEU A 41 2.55 12.68 -21.91
CA LEU A 41 3.07 12.63 -20.54
C LEU A 41 4.48 13.20 -20.50
N GLN A 42 4.83 13.81 -19.37
CA GLN A 42 6.12 14.44 -19.16
C GLN A 42 6.66 14.09 -17.76
N LEU A 43 7.92 13.65 -17.73
CA LEU A 43 8.69 13.59 -16.50
C LEU A 43 9.14 15.01 -16.14
N ASN A 44 8.66 15.55 -15.01
CA ASN A 44 9.03 16.88 -14.56
C ASN A 44 10.40 16.86 -13.90
N TRP A 45 10.58 15.90 -12.99
CA TRP A 45 11.83 15.66 -12.30
C TRP A 45 11.85 14.23 -11.72
N ALA A 46 13.07 13.74 -11.46
CA ALA A 46 13.31 12.51 -10.71
C ALA A 46 14.50 12.72 -9.79
N LEU A 47 14.41 12.20 -8.56
CA LEU A 47 15.40 12.42 -7.51
C LEU A 47 15.56 11.16 -6.66
N GLU A 48 16.79 10.70 -6.47
CA GLU A 48 17.09 9.66 -5.49
C GLU A 48 16.96 10.23 -4.07
N THR A 49 16.07 9.63 -3.28
CA THR A 49 15.79 10.08 -1.92
C THR A 49 16.52 9.27 -0.87
N LEU A 50 16.85 8.02 -1.17
CA LEU A 50 17.34 7.05 -0.19
C LEU A 50 18.86 6.97 -0.17
N ALA A 51 19.43 6.89 1.04
CA ALA A 51 20.83 6.58 1.25
C ALA A 51 21.11 5.07 1.13
N GLU A 52 20.14 4.23 1.51
CA GLU A 52 20.22 2.78 1.39
C GLU A 52 19.18 2.24 0.41
N LYS A 53 19.61 1.30 -0.45
CA LYS A 53 18.72 0.60 -1.37
C LYS A 53 17.75 -0.27 -0.55
N ASN A 54 16.51 0.10 -0.58
CA ASN A 54 15.45 -0.58 0.15
C ASN A 54 15.30 -2.03 -0.35
N ARG A 55 15.76 -3.01 0.43
CA ARG A 55 15.70 -4.43 0.07
C ARG A 55 14.37 -5.09 0.42
N ALA A 56 13.53 -4.40 1.17
CA ALA A 56 12.30 -4.96 1.69
C ALA A 56 11.07 -4.34 1.02
N SER A 57 9.99 -5.12 0.97
CA SER A 57 8.67 -4.72 0.50
C SER A 57 7.95 -3.82 1.51
N TYR A 58 8.62 -2.81 2.07
CA TYR A 58 8.01 -1.88 2.99
C TYR A 58 7.21 -0.81 2.25
N ARG A 59 6.06 -0.47 2.79
CA ARG A 59 5.17 0.57 2.25
C ARG A 59 5.60 1.94 2.81
N LEU A 60 6.81 2.39 2.50
CA LEU A 60 7.31 3.72 2.89
C LEU A 60 6.65 4.79 2.02
N ARG A 61 5.36 5.02 2.25
CA ARG A 61 4.58 5.98 1.47
C ARG A 61 5.08 7.40 1.71
N PRO A 62 5.34 8.20 0.65
CA PRO A 62 5.68 9.61 0.80
C PRO A 62 4.52 10.39 1.43
N LEU A 63 4.83 11.32 2.32
CA LEU A 63 3.88 12.25 2.92
C LEU A 63 3.96 13.58 2.18
N ILE A 64 2.82 14.05 1.66
CA ILE A 64 2.73 15.36 1.01
C ILE A 64 2.04 16.34 1.95
N LEU A 65 2.70 17.47 2.23
CA LEU A 65 2.18 18.57 3.00
C LEU A 65 2.49 19.90 2.29
N GLY A 66 1.45 20.60 1.86
CA GLY A 66 1.60 21.82 1.08
C GLY A 66 2.40 21.60 -0.20
N ASN A 67 3.50 22.30 -0.37
CA ASN A 67 4.40 22.21 -1.52
C ASN A 67 5.62 21.32 -1.26
N SER A 68 5.58 20.50 -0.23
CA SER A 68 6.69 19.61 0.13
C SER A 68 6.26 18.17 0.14
N VAL A 69 7.15 17.28 -0.26
CA VAL A 69 7.07 15.85 -0.03
C VAL A 69 8.16 15.44 0.97
N TYR A 70 7.76 14.63 1.93
CA TYR A 70 8.64 14.03 2.92
C TYR A 70 8.71 12.53 2.66
N SER A 71 9.91 12.02 2.57
CA SER A 71 10.17 10.59 2.40
C SER A 71 11.13 10.12 3.48
N ILE A 72 10.89 8.95 4.03
CA ILE A 72 11.79 8.29 4.98
C ILE A 72 12.31 6.99 4.37
N ASP A 73 13.57 6.65 4.60
CA ASP A 73 14.13 5.37 4.16
C ASP A 73 14.25 4.36 5.32
N THR A 74 14.62 3.13 5.00
CA THR A 74 14.80 2.07 6.01
C THR A 74 15.99 2.29 6.93
N GLY A 75 16.92 3.17 6.58
CA GLY A 75 18.02 3.63 7.43
C GLY A 75 17.64 4.75 8.37
N GLY A 76 16.39 5.25 8.28
CA GLY A 76 15.89 6.33 9.15
C GLY A 76 16.18 7.73 8.64
N THR A 77 16.64 7.87 7.41
CA THR A 77 16.86 9.18 6.80
C THR A 77 15.54 9.76 6.31
N ILE A 78 15.18 10.93 6.80
CA ILE A 78 14.07 11.74 6.30
C ILE A 78 14.62 12.79 5.34
N VAL A 79 13.96 12.96 4.20
CA VAL A 79 14.25 14.04 3.25
C VAL A 79 13.01 14.85 3.00
N ARG A 80 13.14 16.18 3.00
CA ARG A 80 12.13 17.11 2.52
C ARG A 80 12.50 17.60 1.12
N ILE A 81 11.55 17.56 0.20
CA ILE A 81 11.75 17.90 -1.20
C ILE A 81 10.68 18.90 -1.61
N ASP A 82 11.09 19.95 -2.30
CA ASP A 82 10.21 20.91 -2.98
C ASP A 82 9.52 20.20 -4.15
N LEU A 83 8.20 20.09 -4.12
CA LEU A 83 7.42 19.36 -5.12
C LEU A 83 7.41 20.04 -6.50
N GLU A 84 7.53 21.36 -6.54
CA GLU A 84 7.54 22.11 -7.80
C GLU A 84 8.87 21.93 -8.54
N LYS A 85 9.98 22.02 -7.81
CA LYS A 85 11.33 22.04 -8.36
C LYS A 85 12.06 20.71 -8.34
N GLY A 86 11.56 19.73 -7.59
CA GLY A 86 12.22 18.44 -7.41
C GLY A 86 13.58 18.52 -6.72
N ARG A 87 13.78 19.49 -5.82
CA ARG A 87 15.08 19.66 -5.11
C ARG A 87 14.93 19.38 -3.63
N LYS A 88 15.98 18.75 -3.06
CA LYS A 88 16.07 18.55 -1.62
C LYS A 88 16.18 19.90 -0.92
N LEU A 89 15.34 20.09 0.10
CA LEU A 89 15.38 21.27 0.99
C LEU A 89 16.26 20.99 2.18
N TRP A 90 16.08 19.85 2.83
CA TRP A 90 16.94 19.36 3.91
C TRP A 90 16.90 17.83 4.02
N LYS A 91 17.78 17.27 4.83
CA LYS A 91 17.91 15.85 5.16
C LYS A 91 18.14 15.75 6.68
N PHE A 92 17.48 14.76 7.31
CA PHE A 92 17.58 14.50 8.74
C PHE A 92 17.70 13.00 9.02
N ASP A 93 18.64 12.58 9.85
CA ASP A 93 18.86 11.17 10.20
C ASP A 93 18.27 10.91 11.60
N THR A 94 17.29 9.99 11.68
CA THR A 94 16.52 9.70 12.90
C THR A 94 17.14 8.64 13.79
N GLU A 95 18.12 7.90 13.32
CA GLU A 95 18.69 6.69 13.96
C GLU A 95 17.65 5.54 14.13
N LEU A 96 16.49 5.64 13.49
CA LEU A 96 15.45 4.61 13.52
C LEU A 96 15.66 3.60 12.37
N THR A 97 14.96 2.45 12.49
CA THR A 97 14.81 1.46 11.41
C THR A 97 13.34 1.41 10.96
N PRO A 98 12.87 2.39 10.17
CA PRO A 98 11.47 2.49 9.79
C PRO A 98 11.05 1.39 8.83
N ILE A 99 9.78 1.01 8.92
CA ILE A 99 9.11 0.10 7.97
C ILE A 99 7.76 0.66 7.51
N THR A 100 7.39 1.86 7.99
CA THR A 100 6.21 2.63 7.58
C THR A 100 6.62 4.01 7.10
N GLY A 101 5.75 4.66 6.33
CA GLY A 101 5.90 6.06 6.00
C GLY A 101 5.76 6.97 7.24
N LEU A 102 6.03 8.25 7.04
CA LEU A 102 5.82 9.27 8.06
C LEU A 102 4.34 9.59 8.20
N ALA A 103 3.87 9.79 9.43
CA ALA A 103 2.65 10.55 9.68
C ALA A 103 3.02 12.01 9.99
N GLY A 104 2.14 12.94 9.61
CA GLY A 104 2.41 14.36 9.89
C GLY A 104 1.18 15.23 9.63
N ASN A 105 1.07 16.33 10.38
CA ASN A 105 0.00 17.33 10.25
C ASN A 105 0.52 18.73 9.86
N GLY A 106 1.81 18.84 9.51
CA GLY A 106 2.47 20.10 9.19
C GLY A 106 3.13 20.81 10.37
N GLN A 107 2.91 20.34 11.60
CA GLN A 107 3.56 20.83 12.82
C GLN A 107 4.36 19.72 13.50
N ILE A 108 3.78 18.54 13.59
CA ILE A 108 4.38 17.36 14.20
C ILE A 108 4.50 16.26 13.14
N PHE A 109 5.64 15.59 13.14
CA PHE A 109 5.94 14.42 12.33
C PHE A 109 6.17 13.24 13.25
N ILE A 110 5.58 12.10 12.91
CA ILE A 110 5.74 10.85 13.65
C ILE A 110 6.48 9.87 12.77
N ALA A 111 7.61 9.39 13.25
CA ALA A 111 8.33 8.26 12.71
C ALA A 111 8.22 7.05 13.64
N THR A 112 8.09 5.86 13.07
CA THR A 112 8.06 4.61 13.84
C THR A 112 9.13 3.66 13.37
N SER A 113 9.58 2.77 14.26
CA SER A 113 10.56 1.74 13.95
C SER A 113 9.96 0.34 13.99
N ARG A 114 10.69 -0.61 13.38
CA ARG A 114 10.42 -2.05 13.51
C ARG A 114 10.43 -2.50 14.97
N ASP A 115 11.28 -1.88 15.80
CA ASP A 115 11.47 -2.26 17.20
C ASP A 115 10.43 -1.64 18.14
N GLY A 116 9.44 -0.92 17.57
CA GLY A 116 8.33 -0.31 18.31
C GLY A 116 8.60 1.07 18.86
N ASP A 117 9.69 1.73 18.45
CA ASP A 117 9.88 3.15 18.79
C ASP A 117 8.86 4.00 18.05
N ILE A 118 8.33 4.99 18.74
CA ILE A 118 7.43 6.04 18.24
C ILE A 118 8.05 7.36 18.61
N VAL A 119 8.42 8.16 17.63
CA VAL A 119 9.16 9.39 17.85
C VAL A 119 8.43 10.54 17.16
N ALA A 120 8.20 11.59 17.95
CA ALA A 120 7.62 12.83 17.44
C ALA A 120 8.71 13.88 17.24
N TYR A 121 8.65 14.50 16.08
CA TYR A 121 9.51 15.61 15.71
C TYR A 121 8.66 16.84 15.39
N ARG A 122 9.21 18.02 15.63
CA ARG A 122 8.69 19.29 15.14
C ARG A 122 9.61 19.81 14.05
N GLU A 123 9.04 20.29 12.97
CA GLU A 123 9.83 20.93 11.93
C GLU A 123 10.21 22.35 12.34
N SER A 124 11.50 22.66 12.24
CA SER A 124 12.05 24.01 12.22
C SER A 124 12.40 24.37 10.77
N ASP A 125 12.96 25.55 10.52
CA ASP A 125 13.24 26.05 9.16
C ASP A 125 14.22 25.14 8.38
N GLU A 126 15.15 24.46 9.05
CA GLU A 126 16.23 23.70 8.41
C GLU A 126 16.30 22.23 8.80
N GLU A 127 15.62 21.80 9.88
CA GLU A 127 15.71 20.44 10.40
C GLU A 127 14.48 20.01 11.22
N LEU A 128 14.52 18.79 11.74
CA LEU A 128 13.55 18.27 12.68
C LEU A 128 14.12 18.27 14.11
N GLU A 129 13.34 18.78 15.04
CA GLU A 129 13.66 18.78 16.47
C GLU A 129 12.87 17.68 17.18
N LEU A 130 13.54 16.89 18.03
CA LEU A 130 12.88 15.88 18.85
C LEU A 130 11.94 16.53 19.85
N VAL A 131 10.66 16.13 19.84
CA VAL A 131 9.65 16.57 20.83
C VAL A 131 9.53 15.55 21.95
N TRP A 132 9.26 14.30 21.57
CA TRP A 132 9.19 13.17 22.52
C TRP A 132 9.48 11.85 21.82
N LYS A 133 9.83 10.84 22.61
CA LYS A 133 10.02 9.46 22.20
C LYS A 133 9.36 8.52 23.19
N THR A 134 8.62 7.55 22.69
CA THR A 134 8.08 6.44 23.49
C THR A 134 8.33 5.12 22.77
N ARG A 135 8.10 3.99 23.45
CA ARG A 135 8.32 2.66 22.88
C ARG A 135 7.24 1.70 23.30
N ILE A 136 6.75 0.91 22.36
CA ILE A 136 5.88 -0.24 22.60
C ILE A 136 6.65 -1.54 22.32
N VAL A 137 6.22 -2.64 22.96
CA VAL A 137 6.86 -3.95 22.77
C VAL A 137 6.12 -4.67 21.64
N SER A 138 6.22 -4.13 20.42
CA SER A 138 5.62 -4.74 19.22
C SER A 138 6.07 -4.00 17.97
N GLU A 139 6.10 -4.68 16.85
CA GLU A 139 6.37 -4.08 15.53
C GLU A 139 5.18 -3.23 15.06
N ILE A 140 5.47 -2.06 14.46
CA ILE A 140 4.47 -1.15 13.89
C ILE A 140 4.60 -1.20 12.37
N ARG A 141 3.60 -1.73 11.67
CA ARG A 141 3.58 -1.87 10.20
C ARG A 141 2.56 -0.97 9.50
N ALA A 142 1.63 -0.41 10.25
CA ALA A 142 0.71 0.61 9.75
C ALA A 142 1.26 2.00 10.07
N THR A 143 1.16 2.93 9.12
CA THR A 143 1.48 4.32 9.38
C THR A 143 0.53 4.83 10.47
N PRO A 144 1.03 5.45 11.55
CA PRO A 144 0.18 6.04 12.57
C PRO A 144 -0.69 7.16 12.01
N VAL A 145 -1.83 7.40 12.64
CA VAL A 145 -2.76 8.45 12.21
C VAL A 145 -2.85 9.52 13.27
N ILE A 146 -2.53 10.74 12.88
CA ILE A 146 -2.72 11.94 13.72
C ILE A 146 -4.12 12.50 13.45
N ASP A 147 -4.89 12.68 14.51
CA ASP A 147 -6.15 13.41 14.45
C ASP A 147 -6.30 14.31 15.67
N ASN A 148 -6.32 15.62 15.44
CA ASN A 148 -6.28 16.67 16.45
C ASN A 148 -5.12 16.47 17.45
N ASP A 149 -5.44 16.17 18.71
CA ASP A 149 -4.52 15.98 19.83
C ASP A 149 -4.15 14.51 20.12
N GLN A 150 -4.59 13.60 19.27
CA GLN A 150 -4.41 12.15 19.41
C GLN A 150 -3.57 11.55 18.29
N LEU A 151 -2.81 10.52 18.64
CA LEU A 151 -2.08 9.67 17.73
C LEU A 151 -2.59 8.24 17.87
N PHE A 152 -3.11 7.68 16.79
CA PHE A 152 -3.57 6.30 16.76
C PHE A 152 -2.51 5.39 16.14
N VAL A 153 -2.12 4.36 16.89
CA VAL A 153 -1.05 3.43 16.51
C VAL A 153 -1.57 1.99 16.53
N ARG A 154 -1.49 1.33 15.38
CA ARG A 154 -1.77 -0.10 15.27
C ARG A 154 -0.47 -0.90 15.22
N SER A 155 -0.39 -1.98 16.01
CA SER A 155 0.77 -2.86 16.08
C SER A 155 0.41 -4.31 15.76
N VAL A 156 1.40 -5.11 15.34
CA VAL A 156 1.20 -6.49 14.86
C VAL A 156 0.72 -7.45 15.95
N ASP A 157 0.84 -7.10 17.22
CA ASP A 157 0.29 -7.86 18.36
C ASP A 157 -1.24 -7.71 18.53
N GLY A 158 -1.92 -7.13 17.52
CA GLY A 158 -3.37 -6.97 17.51
C GLY A 158 -3.87 -5.82 18.39
N LYS A 159 -3.01 -4.87 18.74
CA LYS A 159 -3.41 -3.72 19.57
C LYS A 159 -3.59 -2.45 18.74
N LEU A 160 -4.61 -1.69 19.13
CA LEU A 160 -4.79 -0.30 18.74
C LEU A 160 -4.61 0.56 20.00
N ARG A 161 -3.76 1.57 19.89
CA ARG A 161 -3.46 2.54 20.97
C ARG A 161 -3.85 3.93 20.55
N SER A 162 -4.31 4.72 21.53
CA SER A 162 -4.36 6.17 21.44
C SER A 162 -3.29 6.74 22.35
N LEU A 163 -2.46 7.60 21.79
CA LEU A 163 -1.45 8.35 22.51
C LEU A 163 -1.78 9.84 22.42
N ALA A 164 -1.46 10.59 23.47
CA ALA A 164 -1.53 12.04 23.40
C ALA A 164 -0.44 12.56 22.46
N LEU A 165 -0.81 13.40 21.49
CA LEU A 165 0.14 13.90 20.48
C LEU A 165 1.19 14.82 21.11
N VAL A 166 0.88 15.47 22.22
CA VAL A 166 1.74 16.46 22.88
C VAL A 166 2.96 15.84 23.57
N ASP A 167 2.83 14.64 24.12
CA ASP A 167 3.87 14.02 24.96
C ASP A 167 4.05 12.50 24.76
N GLY A 168 3.24 11.87 23.89
CA GLY A 168 3.29 10.45 23.59
C GLY A 168 2.76 9.54 24.67
N ASN A 169 2.11 10.05 25.72
CA ASN A 169 1.52 9.24 26.78
C ASN A 169 0.34 8.44 26.29
N GLU A 170 0.27 7.14 26.66
CA GLU A 170 -0.85 6.26 26.30
C GLU A 170 -2.12 6.70 27.05
N GLN A 171 -3.16 7.04 26.29
CA GLN A 171 -4.48 7.41 26.81
C GLN A 171 -5.34 6.17 27.02
N TRP A 172 -5.33 5.27 26.03
CA TRP A 172 -5.98 3.96 26.10
C TRP A 172 -5.35 2.97 25.14
N VAL A 173 -5.54 1.68 25.42
CA VAL A 173 -5.14 0.57 24.55
C VAL A 173 -6.24 -0.49 24.53
N VAL A 174 -6.52 -1.00 23.34
CA VAL A 174 -7.40 -2.15 23.13
C VAL A 174 -6.61 -3.26 22.47
N SER A 175 -6.97 -4.52 22.76
CA SER A 175 -6.26 -5.70 22.27
C SER A 175 -7.24 -6.69 21.66
N ARG A 176 -6.84 -7.29 20.53
CA ARG A 176 -7.55 -8.40 19.88
C ARG A 176 -6.59 -9.57 19.70
N ARG A 177 -7.15 -10.77 19.72
CA ARG A 177 -6.37 -11.97 19.44
C ARG A 177 -5.98 -12.00 17.97
N VAL A 178 -4.68 -12.17 17.71
CA VAL A 178 -4.14 -12.37 16.37
C VAL A 178 -4.21 -13.85 16.03
N PRO A 179 -4.68 -14.27 14.85
CA PRO A 179 -4.60 -15.64 14.37
C PRO A 179 -3.14 -16.13 14.33
N ALA A 180 -2.94 -17.46 14.45
CA ALA A 180 -1.61 -18.05 14.41
C ALA A 180 -0.89 -17.85 13.06
N LEU A 181 -1.67 -17.70 11.99
CA LEU A 181 -1.19 -17.35 10.65
C LEU A 181 -2.00 -16.14 10.17
N SER A 182 -1.32 -15.04 9.86
CA SER A 182 -1.90 -13.84 9.27
C SER A 182 -1.01 -13.34 8.12
N LEU A 183 -1.60 -12.64 7.17
CA LEU A 183 -0.84 -11.83 6.23
C LEU A 183 -0.26 -10.67 7.04
N THR A 184 1.02 -10.46 6.96
CA THR A 184 1.73 -9.46 7.78
C THR A 184 1.46 -8.00 7.36
N GLY A 185 0.28 -7.72 6.81
CA GLY A 185 -0.22 -6.39 6.54
C GLY A 185 -0.97 -5.82 7.75
N ASN A 186 -0.94 -4.54 7.93
CA ASN A 186 -1.78 -3.85 8.88
C ASN A 186 -2.39 -2.62 8.20
N SER A 187 -3.73 -2.55 8.16
CA SER A 187 -4.41 -1.35 7.71
C SER A 187 -4.16 -0.19 8.66
N GLU A 188 -4.00 1.00 8.10
CA GLU A 188 -3.92 2.23 8.88
C GLU A 188 -5.24 2.46 9.62
N PRO A 189 -5.25 2.92 10.87
CA PRO A 189 -6.47 3.35 11.53
C PRO A 189 -7.16 4.46 10.74
N LEU A 190 -8.49 4.56 10.82
CA LEU A 190 -9.25 5.63 10.20
C LEU A 190 -10.08 6.35 11.26
N VAL A 191 -10.07 7.67 11.26
CA VAL A 191 -10.85 8.48 12.21
C VAL A 191 -11.99 9.17 11.50
N TYR A 192 -13.18 9.16 12.12
CA TYR A 192 -14.35 9.88 11.64
C TYR A 192 -15.23 10.30 12.82
N GLY A 193 -15.28 11.59 13.10
CA GLY A 193 -15.98 12.14 14.26
C GLY A 193 -15.45 11.56 15.57
N GLU A 194 -16.35 10.97 16.36
CA GLU A 194 -16.02 10.35 17.65
C GLU A 194 -15.61 8.88 17.56
N LEU A 195 -15.34 8.39 16.35
CA LEU A 195 -14.99 6.98 16.11
C LEU A 195 -13.60 6.84 15.51
N VAL A 196 -12.89 5.80 15.95
CA VAL A 196 -11.70 5.29 15.28
C VAL A 196 -11.93 3.85 14.86
N PHE A 197 -11.59 3.55 13.63
CA PHE A 197 -11.77 2.25 13.02
C PHE A 197 -10.44 1.53 12.85
N ALA A 198 -10.46 0.22 13.07
CA ALA A 198 -9.32 -0.65 12.79
C ALA A 198 -9.82 -1.95 12.13
N GLY A 199 -9.12 -2.36 11.07
CA GLY A 199 -9.27 -3.67 10.47
C GLY A 199 -8.41 -4.71 11.19
N PHE A 200 -8.81 -5.98 11.22
CA PHE A 200 -8.09 -7.04 11.91
C PHE A 200 -7.93 -8.29 11.05
N ASP A 201 -6.94 -9.09 11.41
CA ASP A 201 -6.51 -10.31 10.72
C ASP A 201 -7.56 -11.44 10.80
N ASP A 202 -8.62 -11.25 11.57
CA ASP A 202 -9.78 -12.14 11.63
C ASP A 202 -10.91 -11.75 10.66
N GLY A 203 -10.63 -10.82 9.74
CA GLY A 203 -11.58 -10.35 8.73
C GLY A 203 -12.61 -9.37 9.26
N LYS A 204 -12.38 -8.75 10.41
CA LYS A 204 -13.31 -7.82 11.06
C LYS A 204 -12.85 -6.38 10.95
N LEU A 205 -13.83 -5.49 10.82
CA LEU A 205 -13.69 -4.05 11.01
C LEU A 205 -14.40 -3.66 12.30
N ILE A 206 -13.72 -2.92 13.16
CA ILE A 206 -14.24 -2.53 14.47
C ILE A 206 -14.17 -1.01 14.61
N ALA A 207 -15.25 -0.44 15.08
CA ALA A 207 -15.32 0.95 15.50
C ALA A 207 -15.18 1.04 17.03
N TYR A 208 -14.28 1.89 17.43
CA TYR A 208 -14.02 2.22 18.83
C TYR A 208 -14.41 3.67 19.10
N ASP A 209 -14.89 3.93 20.29
CA ASP A 209 -15.03 5.28 20.81
C ASP A 209 -13.63 5.91 20.91
N ARG A 210 -13.44 7.04 20.26
CA ARG A 210 -12.16 7.73 20.15
C ARG A 210 -11.60 8.17 21.50
N ALA A 211 -12.46 8.58 22.45
CA ALA A 211 -12.03 9.11 23.72
C ALA A 211 -11.55 8.03 24.71
N ASN A 212 -12.06 6.78 24.60
CA ASN A 212 -11.82 5.77 25.63
C ASN A 212 -11.58 4.34 25.13
N GLY A 213 -11.57 4.13 23.80
CA GLY A 213 -11.31 2.82 23.18
C GLY A 213 -12.44 1.79 23.35
N LYS A 214 -13.63 2.16 23.85
CA LYS A 214 -14.75 1.22 23.96
C LYS A 214 -15.30 0.86 22.59
N ILE A 215 -15.61 -0.42 22.38
CA ILE A 215 -16.23 -0.89 21.14
C ILE A 215 -17.61 -0.27 21.00
N ARG A 216 -17.85 0.38 19.88
CA ARG A 216 -19.17 0.91 19.48
C ARG A 216 -19.92 -0.09 18.61
N TRP A 217 -19.22 -0.71 17.68
CA TRP A 217 -19.72 -1.81 16.86
C TRP A 217 -18.58 -2.65 16.27
N GLU A 218 -18.91 -3.84 15.81
CA GLU A 218 -18.03 -4.78 15.14
C GLU A 218 -18.75 -5.36 13.92
N SER A 219 -18.11 -5.34 12.75
CA SER A 219 -18.66 -5.87 11.50
C SER A 219 -17.69 -6.89 10.90
N THR A 220 -18.21 -8.05 10.48
CA THR A 220 -17.44 -9.09 9.80
C THR A 220 -17.44 -8.84 8.30
N ILE A 221 -16.30 -8.50 7.74
CA ILE A 221 -16.11 -8.22 6.32
C ILE A 221 -15.93 -9.50 5.53
N SER A 222 -15.09 -10.38 6.06
CA SER A 222 -14.77 -11.66 5.45
C SER A 222 -14.71 -12.75 6.51
N VAL A 223 -15.18 -13.95 6.16
CA VAL A 223 -15.14 -15.12 7.03
C VAL A 223 -14.07 -16.05 6.50
N PRO A 224 -13.12 -16.51 7.34
CA PRO A 224 -12.13 -17.50 6.95
C PRO A 224 -12.81 -18.73 6.34
N GLY A 225 -12.52 -19.00 5.07
CA GLY A 225 -13.11 -20.12 4.31
C GLY A 225 -12.01 -20.95 3.67
N GLY A 226 -12.26 -22.25 3.47
CA GLY A 226 -11.30 -23.15 2.81
C GLY A 226 -10.85 -24.32 3.68
N ARG A 227 -10.06 -25.23 3.08
CA ARG A 227 -9.61 -26.49 3.69
C ARG A 227 -8.21 -26.40 4.29
N THR A 228 -7.40 -25.47 3.81
CA THR A 228 -6.03 -25.25 4.26
C THR A 228 -5.91 -23.97 5.06
N GLU A 229 -4.89 -23.83 5.90
CA GLU A 229 -4.61 -22.59 6.65
C GLU A 229 -4.37 -21.39 5.71
N ILE A 230 -3.76 -21.63 4.54
CA ILE A 230 -3.51 -20.58 3.54
C ILE A 230 -4.81 -20.11 2.89
N GLU A 231 -5.75 -21.02 2.59
CA GLU A 231 -7.07 -20.65 2.06
C GLU A 231 -7.93 -19.89 3.07
N ARG A 232 -7.62 -20.04 4.37
CA ARG A 232 -8.33 -19.36 5.47
C ARG A 232 -7.77 -17.99 5.80
N LEU A 233 -6.68 -17.57 5.14
CA LEU A 233 -6.14 -16.24 5.32
C LEU A 233 -7.14 -15.21 4.78
N VAL A 234 -7.80 -14.53 5.68
CA VAL A 234 -8.63 -13.35 5.39
C VAL A 234 -8.11 -12.22 6.23
N ASP A 235 -7.76 -11.13 5.58
CA ASP A 235 -7.19 -9.98 6.28
C ASP A 235 -7.74 -8.68 5.70
N VAL A 236 -8.06 -7.75 6.58
CA VAL A 236 -8.41 -6.37 6.19
C VAL A 236 -7.11 -5.57 6.11
N ASP A 237 -6.25 -5.95 5.14
CA ASP A 237 -4.90 -5.41 4.95
C ASP A 237 -4.86 -4.12 4.15
N GLY A 238 -5.81 -3.93 3.24
CA GLY A 238 -5.92 -2.70 2.46
C GLY A 238 -6.43 -1.56 3.32
N ASN A 239 -5.92 -0.34 3.06
CA ASN A 239 -6.48 0.83 3.70
C ASN A 239 -7.93 1.00 3.26
N PHE A 240 -8.82 1.08 4.23
CA PHE A 240 -10.21 1.43 4.01
C PHE A 240 -10.37 2.95 4.01
N LEU A 241 -11.41 3.42 3.32
CA LEU A 241 -11.70 4.84 3.15
C LEU A 241 -13.11 5.14 3.64
N ILE A 242 -13.33 6.40 3.99
CA ILE A 242 -14.67 6.89 4.32
C ILE A 242 -15.06 8.03 3.39
N ARG A 243 -16.31 7.99 2.91
CA ARG A 243 -16.94 9.09 2.18
C ARG A 243 -18.42 9.15 2.49
N ASP A 244 -18.91 10.34 2.79
CA ASP A 244 -20.33 10.60 3.10
C ASP A 244 -20.88 9.67 4.20
N GLY A 245 -20.08 9.38 5.23
CA GLY A 245 -20.47 8.50 6.34
C GLY A 245 -20.49 7.02 6.01
N VAL A 246 -20.00 6.60 4.85
CA VAL A 246 -19.87 5.19 4.43
C VAL A 246 -18.41 4.80 4.38
N ILE A 247 -18.07 3.71 5.05
CA ILE A 247 -16.74 3.08 5.01
C ILE A 247 -16.73 2.08 3.87
N TYR A 248 -15.71 2.17 3.02
CA TYR A 248 -15.42 1.19 1.96
C TYR A 248 -14.18 0.41 2.34
N VAL A 249 -14.30 -0.89 2.43
CA VAL A 249 -13.25 -1.79 2.88
C VAL A 249 -13.12 -2.97 1.94
N ALA A 250 -11.88 -3.33 1.61
CA ALA A 250 -11.58 -4.52 0.83
C ALA A 250 -10.64 -5.43 1.61
N SER A 251 -10.78 -6.74 1.42
CA SER A 251 -9.94 -7.75 2.04
C SER A 251 -9.29 -8.64 0.99
N PHE A 252 -8.14 -9.23 1.36
CA PHE A 252 -7.52 -10.27 0.55
C PHE A 252 -8.33 -11.56 0.65
N GLN A 253 -8.49 -12.29 -0.47
CA GLN A 253 -9.30 -13.51 -0.58
C GLN A 253 -10.72 -13.38 0.01
N GLY A 254 -11.28 -12.18 -0.02
CA GLY A 254 -12.50 -11.90 0.70
C GLY A 254 -13.48 -11.03 -0.07
N ARG A 255 -13.81 -9.90 0.48
CA ARG A 255 -14.89 -9.05 0.00
C ARG A 255 -14.50 -7.59 -0.07
N LEU A 256 -15.11 -6.89 -1.01
CA LEU A 256 -15.30 -5.45 -0.98
C LEU A 256 -16.67 -5.18 -0.35
N ALA A 257 -16.72 -4.29 0.63
CA ALA A 257 -17.94 -3.97 1.35
C ALA A 257 -18.08 -2.46 1.59
N ALA A 258 -19.33 -2.01 1.64
CA ALA A 258 -19.71 -0.68 2.12
C ALA A 258 -20.48 -0.81 3.43
N ILE A 259 -20.09 -0.03 4.44
CA ILE A 259 -20.59 -0.12 5.80
C ILE A 259 -20.95 1.29 6.28
N GLN A 260 -22.09 1.44 6.92
CA GLN A 260 -22.46 2.68 7.57
C GLN A 260 -21.52 2.96 8.74
N ALA A 261 -20.80 4.07 8.72
CA ALA A 261 -19.75 4.36 9.69
C ALA A 261 -20.24 4.45 11.13
N VAL A 262 -21.44 5.02 11.36
CA VAL A 262 -21.97 5.25 12.71
C VAL A 262 -22.55 3.98 13.32
N SER A 263 -23.28 3.17 12.54
CA SER A 263 -23.99 1.99 13.05
C SER A 263 -23.27 0.66 12.83
N GLY A 264 -22.33 0.58 11.86
CA GLY A 264 -21.70 -0.67 11.46
C GLY A 264 -22.56 -1.55 10.54
N ASP A 265 -23.71 -1.04 10.06
CA ASP A 265 -24.61 -1.78 9.19
C ASP A 265 -23.96 -2.00 7.82
N LEU A 266 -23.99 -3.24 7.36
CA LEU A 266 -23.55 -3.60 6.02
C LEU A 266 -24.56 -3.10 4.98
N LEU A 267 -24.14 -2.19 4.11
CA LEU A 267 -24.99 -1.66 3.04
C LEU A 267 -24.97 -2.59 1.82
N TRP A 268 -23.79 -3.01 1.41
CA TRP A 268 -23.59 -4.02 0.37
C TRP A 268 -22.22 -4.70 0.51
N SER A 269 -22.09 -5.89 -0.04
CA SER A 269 -20.79 -6.57 -0.18
C SER A 269 -20.72 -7.39 -1.45
N ARG A 270 -19.49 -7.56 -1.97
CA ARG A 270 -19.17 -8.34 -3.16
C ARG A 270 -17.91 -9.16 -2.97
N GLU A 271 -17.80 -10.28 -3.62
CA GLU A 271 -16.56 -11.01 -3.73
C GLU A 271 -15.55 -10.17 -4.51
N PHE A 272 -14.41 -9.93 -3.90
CA PHE A 272 -13.30 -9.17 -4.49
C PHE A 272 -12.02 -9.48 -3.71
N SER A 273 -10.92 -9.67 -4.41
CA SER A 273 -9.63 -9.93 -3.78
C SER A 273 -8.65 -8.83 -4.13
N THR A 274 -8.17 -8.15 -3.10
CA THR A 274 -7.08 -7.16 -3.22
C THR A 274 -6.36 -7.00 -1.88
N TYR A 275 -5.06 -6.71 -1.98
CA TYR A 275 -4.22 -6.25 -0.87
C TYR A 275 -3.82 -4.77 -1.04
N GLN A 276 -4.42 -4.10 -2.02
CA GLN A 276 -4.14 -2.70 -2.35
C GLN A 276 -5.18 -1.78 -1.70
N SER A 277 -4.81 -0.51 -1.55
CA SER A 277 -5.72 0.55 -1.12
C SER A 277 -6.78 0.85 -2.17
N ILE A 278 -7.88 1.44 -1.74
CA ILE A 278 -8.99 1.91 -2.59
C ILE A 278 -8.74 3.37 -2.95
N ALA A 279 -9.09 3.77 -4.18
CA ALA A 279 -9.30 5.17 -4.50
C ALA A 279 -10.80 5.42 -4.68
N ILE A 280 -11.29 6.60 -4.31
CA ILE A 280 -12.72 6.93 -4.31
C ILE A 280 -12.95 8.35 -4.80
N ASP A 281 -13.97 8.54 -5.61
CA ASP A 281 -14.55 9.85 -5.92
C ASP A 281 -16.06 9.89 -5.58
N ASP A 282 -16.81 10.83 -6.14
CA ASP A 282 -18.23 11.02 -5.82
C ASP A 282 -19.11 9.86 -6.30
N ASP A 283 -18.70 9.16 -7.36
CA ASP A 283 -19.52 8.14 -8.01
C ASP A 283 -18.97 6.73 -7.84
N ALA A 284 -17.64 6.57 -7.81
CA ALA A 284 -17.01 5.28 -7.97
C ALA A 284 -15.88 4.99 -6.96
N LEU A 285 -15.67 3.71 -6.75
CA LEU A 285 -14.48 3.12 -6.17
C LEU A 285 -13.60 2.61 -7.30
N TYR A 286 -12.30 2.84 -7.18
CA TYR A 286 -11.30 2.33 -8.11
C TYR A 286 -10.34 1.42 -7.38
N LEU A 287 -10.15 0.20 -7.89
CA LEU A 287 -9.38 -0.84 -7.22
C LEU A 287 -8.51 -1.62 -8.22
N SER A 288 -7.34 -2.01 -7.74
CA SER A 288 -6.48 -2.98 -8.41
C SER A 288 -6.65 -4.33 -7.74
N ALA A 289 -7.18 -5.31 -8.46
CA ALA A 289 -7.30 -6.67 -7.98
C ALA A 289 -5.91 -7.35 -7.88
N ASP A 290 -5.82 -8.47 -7.16
CA ASP A 290 -4.59 -9.25 -6.95
C ASP A 290 -3.95 -9.75 -8.26
N ASN A 291 -4.77 -10.03 -9.28
CA ASN A 291 -4.35 -10.37 -10.64
C ASN A 291 -4.00 -9.17 -11.53
N SER A 292 -3.91 -7.96 -10.94
CA SER A 292 -3.61 -6.71 -11.63
C SER A 292 -4.69 -6.22 -12.60
N HIS A 293 -5.93 -6.65 -12.43
CA HIS A 293 -7.05 -6.05 -13.15
C HIS A 293 -7.49 -4.77 -12.44
N LEU A 294 -7.73 -3.71 -13.20
CA LEU A 294 -8.23 -2.45 -12.70
C LEU A 294 -9.75 -2.42 -12.82
N TRP A 295 -10.43 -1.99 -11.77
CA TRP A 295 -11.88 -1.96 -11.68
C TRP A 295 -12.39 -0.58 -11.32
N SER A 296 -13.53 -0.21 -11.89
CA SER A 296 -14.40 0.88 -11.42
C SER A 296 -15.72 0.29 -10.96
N ILE A 297 -16.14 0.66 -9.76
CA ILE A 297 -17.29 0.08 -9.08
C ILE A 297 -18.17 1.21 -8.54
N ASP A 298 -19.46 1.19 -8.84
CA ASP A 298 -20.45 2.12 -8.26
C ASP A 298 -20.41 2.01 -6.74
N ARG A 299 -20.04 3.09 -6.06
CA ARG A 299 -19.90 3.10 -4.60
C ARG A 299 -21.20 2.91 -3.85
N ARG A 300 -22.36 3.15 -4.46
CA ARG A 300 -23.69 3.02 -3.83
C ARG A 300 -24.22 1.60 -3.89
N THR A 301 -23.93 0.88 -4.96
CA THR A 301 -24.50 -0.46 -5.21
C THR A 301 -23.46 -1.57 -5.21
N GLY A 302 -22.17 -1.23 -5.33
CA GLY A 302 -21.09 -2.17 -5.53
C GLY A 302 -21.07 -2.79 -6.95
N THR A 303 -21.88 -2.34 -7.91
CA THR A 303 -21.93 -2.85 -9.29
C THR A 303 -20.70 -2.34 -10.05
N ALA A 304 -20.04 -3.22 -10.83
CA ALA A 304 -18.94 -2.78 -11.66
C ALA A 304 -19.44 -1.92 -12.82
N PHE A 305 -18.85 -0.73 -13.00
CA PHE A 305 -18.99 0.07 -14.19
C PHE A 305 -18.17 -0.51 -15.33
N TRP A 306 -16.91 -0.83 -15.05
CA TRP A 306 -15.99 -1.43 -16.01
C TRP A 306 -14.87 -2.22 -15.30
N LYS A 307 -14.25 -3.11 -16.06
CA LYS A 307 -13.06 -3.87 -15.73
C LYS A 307 -12.04 -3.73 -16.86
N GLN A 308 -10.78 -3.52 -16.51
CA GLN A 308 -9.67 -3.47 -17.45
C GLN A 308 -8.59 -4.47 -17.06
N ASP A 309 -8.13 -5.30 -18.02
CA ASP A 309 -7.18 -6.38 -17.78
C ASP A 309 -5.88 -6.32 -18.62
N VAL A 310 -5.67 -5.25 -19.38
CA VAL A 310 -4.46 -5.05 -20.23
C VAL A 310 -3.15 -5.07 -19.43
N LEU A 311 -3.21 -4.92 -18.12
CA LEU A 311 -2.06 -5.01 -17.21
C LEU A 311 -2.08 -6.31 -16.37
N HIS A 312 -2.73 -7.37 -16.86
CA HIS A 312 -2.80 -8.66 -16.16
C HIS A 312 -1.42 -9.10 -15.65
N ALA A 313 -1.35 -9.57 -14.41
CA ALA A 313 -0.16 -10.05 -13.71
C ALA A 313 1.03 -9.06 -13.64
N ARG A 314 0.86 -7.77 -14.00
CA ARG A 314 1.92 -6.76 -13.94
C ARG A 314 2.13 -6.16 -12.55
N LYS A 315 1.49 -6.70 -11.53
CA LYS A 315 1.64 -6.31 -10.11
C LYS A 315 1.43 -4.81 -9.91
N ILE A 316 0.34 -4.29 -10.47
CA ILE A 316 0.03 -2.85 -10.40
C ILE A 316 -0.24 -2.40 -8.96
N THR A 317 0.05 -1.14 -8.69
CA THR A 317 -0.26 -0.48 -7.41
C THR A 317 -1.75 -0.18 -7.29
N ALA A 318 -2.18 0.26 -6.10
CA ALA A 318 -3.47 0.94 -5.96
C ALA A 318 -3.55 2.13 -6.94
N PRO A 319 -4.73 2.42 -7.50
CA PRO A 319 -4.91 3.55 -8.41
C PRO A 319 -4.90 4.88 -7.66
N ALA A 320 -4.35 5.91 -8.29
CA ALA A 320 -4.49 7.30 -7.88
C ALA A 320 -5.43 8.02 -8.84
N ILE A 321 -6.29 8.91 -8.33
CA ILE A 321 -7.18 9.72 -9.14
C ILE A 321 -6.44 10.99 -9.56
N PHE A 322 -6.35 11.24 -10.87
CA PHE A 322 -5.72 12.40 -11.46
C PHE A 322 -6.67 13.08 -12.46
N GLY A 323 -7.44 14.03 -11.97
CA GLY A 323 -8.50 14.68 -12.75
C GLY A 323 -9.54 13.68 -13.26
N SER A 324 -9.71 13.58 -14.59
CA SER A 324 -10.57 12.58 -15.23
C SER A 324 -9.91 11.24 -15.48
N ASN A 325 -8.70 11.03 -14.96
CA ASN A 325 -7.90 9.84 -15.19
C ASN A 325 -7.61 9.08 -13.89
N LEU A 326 -7.22 7.82 -14.05
CA LEU A 326 -6.61 6.98 -13.03
C LEU A 326 -5.16 6.71 -13.41
N VAL A 327 -4.29 6.67 -12.42
CA VAL A 327 -2.88 6.36 -12.62
C VAL A 327 -2.50 5.18 -11.73
N VAL A 328 -1.90 4.15 -12.32
CA VAL A 328 -1.31 3.01 -11.61
C VAL A 328 0.15 2.85 -12.02
N ALA A 329 0.97 2.37 -11.12
CA ALA A 329 2.34 2.00 -11.41
C ALA A 329 2.50 0.48 -11.50
N ASP A 330 3.49 -0.01 -12.24
CA ASP A 330 3.68 -1.43 -12.46
C ASP A 330 5.07 -1.96 -12.00
N LEU A 331 5.29 -3.26 -12.27
CA LEU A 331 6.50 -3.98 -11.87
C LEU A 331 7.79 -3.55 -12.61
N ASP A 332 7.65 -2.90 -13.78
CA ASP A 332 8.77 -2.47 -14.61
C ASP A 332 9.04 -0.95 -14.51
N GLY A 333 8.36 -0.27 -13.58
CA GLY A 333 8.52 1.16 -13.33
C GLY A 333 7.77 2.05 -14.30
N TYR A 334 6.76 1.53 -14.97
CA TYR A 334 5.84 2.34 -15.77
C TYR A 334 4.72 2.88 -14.91
N LEU A 335 4.32 4.13 -15.18
CA LEU A 335 3.04 4.69 -14.81
C LEU A 335 2.09 4.60 -16.02
N HIS A 336 0.89 4.11 -15.79
CA HIS A 336 -0.16 3.95 -16.79
C HIS A 336 -1.33 4.85 -16.47
N TRP A 337 -1.82 5.59 -17.48
CA TRP A 337 -2.98 6.47 -17.40
C TRP A 337 -4.20 5.79 -18.02
N PHE A 338 -5.29 5.78 -17.29
CA PHE A 338 -6.58 5.23 -17.73
C PHE A 338 -7.67 6.28 -17.62
N SER A 339 -8.64 6.28 -18.53
CA SER A 339 -9.88 7.05 -18.40
C SER A 339 -10.68 6.55 -17.19
N LYS A 340 -11.15 7.44 -16.34
CA LYS A 340 -12.06 7.06 -15.23
C LYS A 340 -13.40 6.54 -15.73
N GLY A 341 -13.92 7.12 -16.81
CA GLY A 341 -15.26 6.79 -17.33
C GLY A 341 -15.34 5.40 -17.94
N GLU A 342 -14.33 5.00 -18.73
CA GLU A 342 -14.39 3.80 -19.56
C GLU A 342 -13.27 2.79 -19.26
N GLY A 343 -12.28 3.16 -18.45
CA GLY A 343 -11.12 2.31 -18.19
C GLY A 343 -10.18 2.15 -19.39
N THR A 344 -10.29 3.02 -20.40
CA THR A 344 -9.43 2.98 -21.59
C THR A 344 -8.02 3.39 -21.22
N LEU A 345 -7.01 2.62 -21.66
CA LEU A 345 -5.60 2.98 -21.50
C LEU A 345 -5.25 4.17 -22.41
N LEU A 346 -4.90 5.30 -21.81
CA LEU A 346 -4.67 6.57 -22.48
C LEU A 346 -3.19 6.89 -22.71
N GLY A 347 -2.30 6.39 -21.85
CA GLY A 347 -0.89 6.72 -21.94
C GLY A 347 -0.07 5.93 -20.94
N ARG A 348 1.24 5.92 -21.17
CA ARG A 348 2.20 5.40 -20.21
C ARG A 348 3.53 6.11 -20.32
N ILE A 349 4.24 6.21 -19.20
CA ILE A 349 5.60 6.74 -19.14
C ILE A 349 6.42 5.88 -18.18
N ARG A 350 7.66 5.64 -18.53
CA ARG A 350 8.58 4.94 -17.64
C ARG A 350 9.29 5.95 -16.75
N THR A 351 9.17 5.79 -15.44
CA THR A 351 9.82 6.66 -14.45
C THR A 351 11.03 6.03 -13.81
N SER A 352 11.09 4.69 -13.80
CA SER A 352 12.21 3.93 -13.22
C SER A 352 12.40 2.60 -13.94
N TYR A 353 13.39 1.81 -13.51
CA TYR A 353 13.66 0.46 -13.99
C TYR A 353 13.37 -0.59 -12.92
N THR A 354 12.70 -0.20 -11.86
CA THR A 354 12.33 -1.07 -10.76
C THR A 354 10.87 -0.90 -10.38
N ARG A 355 10.34 -1.92 -9.70
CA ARG A 355 8.94 -1.96 -9.29
C ARG A 355 8.58 -0.80 -8.36
N ASN A 356 7.45 -0.19 -8.61
CA ASN A 356 6.76 0.66 -7.65
C ASN A 356 5.88 -0.20 -6.73
N TYR A 357 5.94 0.04 -5.43
CA TYR A 357 5.16 -0.70 -4.43
C TYR A 357 4.08 0.12 -3.77
N VAL A 358 4.25 1.44 -3.78
CA VAL A 358 3.31 2.37 -3.16
C VAL A 358 2.38 2.98 -4.17
N GLN A 359 1.15 3.26 -3.76
CA GLN A 359 0.19 3.99 -4.55
C GLN A 359 0.78 5.33 -4.96
N PRO A 360 0.70 5.74 -6.24
CA PRO A 360 1.06 7.07 -6.65
C PRO A 360 0.22 8.13 -5.90
N VAL A 361 0.81 9.26 -5.62
CA VAL A 361 0.13 10.36 -4.92
C VAL A 361 -0.05 11.53 -5.88
N THR A 362 -1.24 12.10 -5.94
CA THR A 362 -1.53 13.26 -6.78
C THR A 362 -1.27 14.55 -6.01
N TRP A 363 -0.64 15.50 -6.69
CA TRP A 363 -0.40 16.84 -6.17
C TRP A 363 -0.57 17.85 -7.29
N GLN A 364 -1.57 18.72 -7.17
CA GLN A 364 -1.94 19.67 -8.24
C GLN A 364 -2.08 18.95 -9.60
N ASN A 365 -1.30 19.35 -10.60
CA ASN A 365 -1.27 18.77 -11.94
C ASN A 365 -0.15 17.72 -12.12
N SER A 366 0.31 17.10 -11.04
CA SER A 366 1.38 16.12 -11.07
C SER A 366 1.02 14.85 -10.29
N VAL A 367 1.62 13.77 -10.72
CA VAL A 367 1.60 12.47 -10.04
C VAL A 367 2.99 12.20 -9.50
N ILE A 368 3.08 11.93 -8.21
CA ILE A 368 4.33 11.61 -7.52
C ILE A 368 4.38 10.10 -7.31
N THR A 369 5.47 9.48 -7.69
CA THR A 369 5.70 8.05 -7.53
C THR A 369 7.03 7.79 -6.84
N LEU A 370 7.11 6.70 -6.08
CA LEU A 370 8.33 6.22 -5.42
C LEU A 370 8.56 4.76 -5.79
N ASP A 371 9.73 4.47 -6.33
CA ASP A 371 10.12 3.11 -6.66
C ASP A 371 10.81 2.39 -5.49
N ARG A 372 11.10 1.12 -5.70
CA ARG A 372 11.76 0.25 -4.71
C ARG A 372 13.19 0.72 -4.35
N GLN A 373 13.86 1.44 -5.23
CA GLN A 373 15.23 1.92 -5.01
C GLN A 373 15.26 3.32 -4.43
N GLY A 374 14.09 3.91 -4.14
CA GLY A 374 13.97 5.24 -3.56
C GLY A 374 14.06 6.36 -4.59
N LEU A 375 13.83 6.06 -5.86
CA LEU A 375 13.66 7.09 -6.88
C LEU A 375 12.25 7.68 -6.74
N LEU A 376 12.20 8.92 -6.31
CA LEU A 376 10.99 9.74 -6.30
C LEU A 376 10.91 10.50 -7.62
N ALA A 377 9.77 10.43 -8.29
CA ALA A 377 9.57 11.09 -9.58
C ALA A 377 8.23 11.82 -9.62
N SER A 378 8.22 12.94 -10.34
CA SER A 378 7.02 13.73 -10.64
C SER A 378 6.72 13.68 -12.12
N VAL A 379 5.49 13.32 -12.45
CA VAL A 379 5.00 13.23 -13.84
C VAL A 379 3.75 14.08 -13.99
N SER A 380 3.64 14.79 -15.08
CA SER A 380 2.44 15.55 -15.46
C SER A 380 1.95 15.18 -16.86
N GLN A 381 0.72 15.54 -17.14
CA GLN A 381 0.18 15.55 -18.49
C GLN A 381 0.49 16.91 -19.09
N ARG A 382 1.08 16.95 -20.30
CA ARG A 382 1.23 18.21 -21.05
C ARG A 382 -0.15 18.71 -21.46
N GLN A 383 -0.36 19.99 -21.26
CA GLN A 383 -1.55 20.69 -21.75
C GLN A 383 -1.51 20.87 -23.27
#